data_d554dd47dbd70b8fdfe1fe9687811800
#
_entry.id   d554dd47dbd70b8fdfe1fe9687811800
#
_cell.length_a   1.000
_cell.length_b   1.000
_cell.length_c   1.000
_cell.angle_alpha   90.00
_cell.angle_beta   90.00
_cell.angle_gamma   90.00
#
_symmetry.space_group_name_H-M   'P 1'
#
loop_
_entity.id
_entity.type
_entity.pdbx_description
1 polymer ?
#
loop_
_entity_poly.entity_id
_entity_poly.type
_entity_poly.pdbx_seq_one_letter_code
_entity_poly.pdbx_strand_id
1 'polypeptide(L)'
;MEQGFDITGLYCTSAFAKSYGREHETHAARVAKTIGIELRVFDMGQDYIDLVRNPSHGYGKNVNPCIDCKIFMLKKAKTVMEELNAPFVVTGEVLGQRPMSQRRDTFPVIERDADMRGMVLRPLSAKLLPPSQGELNGAIDREKLLSISGRSRTVQLRLAERYGISGYSTPAGGCLLTDKNFSSKLRDLFVDTKSVNPNDIRLLTIGRHYRIDSGVKIVVGRDNSENNVLMSLAPYGYHLFMPQGFPGPVALLNGNPTQDLKQTIGRLIITYSKRVAGRTYHIRYGNEVFDPGEPLPIDVRSLRRVGADC
;
A
#
# COMPACT_ATOMS: atom_id res chain seq x y z
N MET A 1 29.73 -5.00 -1.74
CA MET A 1 30.02 -6.42 -1.78
C MET A 1 31.07 -6.72 -2.87
N GLU A 2 30.77 -6.93 -4.15
CA GLU A 2 31.81 -7.25 -5.17
C GLU A 2 32.89 -6.16 -5.33
N GLN A 3 32.59 -4.90 -5.02
CA GLN A 3 33.54 -3.79 -5.03
C GLN A 3 34.01 -3.37 -3.62
N GLY A 4 33.87 -4.24 -2.60
CA GLY A 4 34.41 -4.05 -1.26
C GLY A 4 33.60 -3.13 -0.34
N PHE A 5 32.36 -2.74 -0.70
CA PHE A 5 31.51 -1.91 0.17
C PHE A 5 30.72 -2.73 1.17
N ASP A 6 30.62 -2.21 2.40
CA ASP A 6 29.61 -2.62 3.35
C ASP A 6 28.25 -2.06 2.93
N ILE A 7 27.20 -2.85 3.04
CA ILE A 7 25.86 -2.50 2.54
C ILE A 7 24.85 -2.65 3.67
N THR A 8 24.11 -1.58 3.93
CA THR A 8 22.88 -1.60 4.73
C THR A 8 21.69 -1.45 3.79
N GLY A 9 20.75 -2.39 3.85
CA GLY A 9 19.49 -2.31 3.12
C GLY A 9 18.52 -1.36 3.82
N LEU A 10 17.76 -0.57 3.03
CA LEU A 10 16.64 0.24 3.53
C LEU A 10 15.35 -0.22 2.85
N TYR A 11 14.38 -0.65 3.65
CA TYR A 11 13.05 -1.03 3.19
C TYR A 11 12.00 -0.03 3.69
N CYS A 12 11.41 0.72 2.78
CA CYS A 12 10.31 1.64 3.10
C CYS A 12 8.97 0.90 2.99
N THR A 13 8.21 0.88 4.08
CA THR A 13 6.84 0.34 4.13
C THR A 13 5.81 1.45 4.34
N SER A 14 4.55 1.18 4.04
CA SER A 14 3.45 2.11 4.28
C SER A 14 2.13 1.37 4.35
N ALA A 15 1.09 2.02 4.86
CA ALA A 15 -0.27 1.48 4.90
C ALA A 15 -0.82 1.07 3.52
N PHE A 16 -0.21 1.56 2.41
CA PHE A 16 -0.56 1.17 1.03
C PHE A 16 0.18 -0.07 0.53
N ALA A 17 1.06 -0.66 1.32
CA ALA A 17 1.73 -1.91 0.99
C ALA A 17 0.89 -3.12 1.42
N LYS A 18 0.82 -4.15 0.59
CA LYS A 18 0.11 -5.41 0.93
C LYS A 18 0.71 -6.13 2.15
N SER A 19 1.97 -5.88 2.44
CA SER A 19 2.73 -6.46 3.56
C SER A 19 2.79 -5.57 4.79
N TYR A 20 2.04 -4.48 4.85
CA TYR A 20 2.05 -3.56 5.98
C TYR A 20 1.71 -4.27 7.30
N GLY A 21 2.56 -4.08 8.32
CA GLY A 21 2.49 -4.78 9.61
C GLY A 21 3.09 -6.21 9.60
N ARG A 22 3.67 -6.65 8.47
CA ARG A 22 4.36 -7.95 8.33
C ARG A 22 5.68 -7.81 7.57
N GLU A 23 6.43 -6.77 7.88
CA GLU A 23 7.65 -6.37 7.15
C GLU A 23 8.74 -7.45 7.21
N HIS A 24 8.82 -8.19 8.31
CA HIS A 24 9.76 -9.31 8.50
C HIS A 24 9.47 -10.51 7.57
N GLU A 25 8.25 -10.64 7.06
CA GLU A 25 7.85 -11.68 6.10
C GLU A 25 8.09 -11.25 4.64
N THR A 26 8.55 -10.02 4.42
CA THR A 26 8.72 -9.48 3.07
C THR A 26 9.82 -10.19 2.31
N HIS A 27 9.73 -10.12 0.98
CA HIS A 27 10.81 -10.58 0.13
C HIS A 27 12.13 -9.84 0.42
N ALA A 28 12.08 -8.54 0.70
CA ALA A 28 13.26 -7.74 1.06
C ALA A 28 13.98 -8.30 2.31
N ALA A 29 13.22 -8.67 3.36
CA ALA A 29 13.80 -9.26 4.57
C ALA A 29 14.47 -10.62 4.27
N ARG A 30 13.81 -11.47 3.47
CA ARG A 30 14.39 -12.77 3.06
C ARG A 30 15.68 -12.60 2.26
N VAL A 31 15.69 -11.71 1.27
CA VAL A 31 16.87 -11.46 0.44
C VAL A 31 17.99 -10.87 1.26
N ALA A 32 17.74 -9.88 2.11
CA ALA A 32 18.75 -9.30 3.00
C ALA A 32 19.43 -10.37 3.88
N LYS A 33 18.62 -11.28 4.45
CA LYS A 33 19.13 -12.43 5.20
C LYS A 33 19.98 -13.37 4.35
N THR A 34 19.54 -13.67 3.12
CA THR A 34 20.25 -14.58 2.20
C THR A 34 21.61 -14.04 1.79
N ILE A 35 21.71 -12.73 1.52
CA ILE A 35 22.97 -12.10 1.09
C ILE A 35 23.79 -11.55 2.27
N GLY A 36 23.31 -11.69 3.51
CA GLY A 36 24.04 -11.35 4.74
C GLY A 36 24.19 -9.86 4.99
N ILE A 37 23.19 -9.03 4.61
CA ILE A 37 23.20 -7.59 4.91
C ILE A 37 22.20 -7.22 6.00
N GLU A 38 22.52 -6.17 6.78
CA GLU A 38 21.56 -5.54 7.68
C GLU A 38 20.40 -4.95 6.87
N LEU A 39 19.16 -5.10 7.34
CA LEU A 39 17.98 -4.45 6.77
C LEU A 39 17.35 -3.53 7.80
N ARG A 40 17.33 -2.24 7.51
CA ARG A 40 16.56 -1.25 8.25
C ARG A 40 15.19 -1.08 7.61
N VAL A 41 14.14 -1.18 8.43
CA VAL A 41 12.75 -0.97 8.00
C VAL A 41 12.29 0.41 8.43
N PHE A 42 11.75 1.18 7.50
CA PHE A 42 11.22 2.51 7.73
C PHE A 42 9.74 2.54 7.38
N ASP A 43 8.87 2.82 8.35
CA ASP A 43 7.46 3.12 8.10
C ASP A 43 7.31 4.59 7.66
N MET A 44 6.77 4.80 6.47
CA MET A 44 6.55 6.13 5.91
C MET A 44 5.45 6.91 6.63
N GLY A 45 4.62 6.24 7.43
CA GLY A 45 3.68 6.84 8.38
C GLY A 45 2.64 7.77 7.78
N GLN A 46 2.22 8.74 8.61
CA GLN A 46 1.18 9.73 8.26
C GLN A 46 1.64 10.66 7.14
N ASP A 47 2.90 11.11 7.17
CA ASP A 47 3.44 12.03 6.15
C ASP A 47 3.26 11.48 4.73
N TYR A 48 3.35 10.15 4.57
CA TYR A 48 3.14 9.53 3.26
C TYR A 48 1.66 9.44 2.88
N ILE A 49 0.75 9.28 3.84
CA ILE A 49 -0.70 9.34 3.58
C ILE A 49 -1.06 10.74 3.08
N ASP A 50 -0.52 11.78 3.71
CA ASP A 50 -0.75 13.18 3.34
C ASP A 50 -0.14 13.52 1.97
N LEU A 51 1.04 12.99 1.67
CA LEU A 51 1.65 13.07 0.34
C LEU A 51 0.78 12.38 -0.73
N VAL A 52 0.25 11.19 -0.46
CA VAL A 52 -0.64 10.48 -1.40
C VAL A 52 -1.93 11.26 -1.62
N ARG A 53 -2.42 12.00 -0.64
CA ARG A 53 -3.59 12.87 -0.79
C ARG A 53 -3.33 14.07 -1.71
N ASN A 54 -2.17 14.71 -1.58
CA ASN A 54 -1.81 15.96 -2.29
C ASN A 54 -0.38 15.88 -2.86
N PRO A 55 -0.15 15.05 -3.90
CA PRO A 55 1.19 14.92 -4.47
C PRO A 55 1.58 16.17 -5.28
N SER A 56 2.81 16.65 -5.10
CA SER A 56 3.34 17.83 -5.80
C SER A 56 3.53 17.60 -7.31
N HIS A 57 3.83 16.35 -7.72
CA HIS A 57 4.04 15.98 -9.13
C HIS A 57 2.82 15.25 -9.73
N GLY A 58 1.69 15.25 -9.01
CA GLY A 58 0.46 14.62 -9.45
C GLY A 58 0.49 13.10 -9.44
N TYR A 59 -0.56 12.52 -10.02
CA TYR A 59 -0.75 11.08 -10.07
C TYR A 59 -0.39 10.51 -11.44
N GLY A 60 0.12 9.27 -11.42
CA GLY A 60 0.19 8.43 -12.59
C GLY A 60 -1.09 7.61 -12.78
N LYS A 61 -0.93 6.28 -12.89
CA LYS A 61 -2.09 5.39 -12.98
C LYS A 61 -2.88 5.44 -11.69
N ASN A 62 -4.16 5.79 -11.77
CA ASN A 62 -5.11 5.93 -10.65
C ASN A 62 -4.67 7.01 -9.63
N VAL A 63 -4.31 6.63 -8.41
CA VAL A 63 -3.87 7.54 -7.33
C VAL A 63 -2.41 7.29 -6.93
N ASN A 64 -1.58 6.83 -7.87
CA ASN A 64 -0.19 6.49 -7.59
C ASN A 64 0.75 7.68 -7.84
N PRO A 65 1.31 8.33 -6.79
CA PRO A 65 2.22 9.47 -6.90
C PRO A 65 3.66 8.98 -7.06
N CYS A 66 3.99 8.25 -8.15
CA CYS A 66 5.27 7.55 -8.30
C CYS A 66 6.50 8.45 -8.14
N ILE A 67 6.45 9.71 -8.59
CA ILE A 67 7.57 10.66 -8.49
C ILE A 67 7.74 11.08 -7.03
N ASP A 68 6.66 11.58 -6.41
CA ASP A 68 6.69 12.03 -5.01
C ASP A 68 7.03 10.89 -4.05
N CYS A 69 6.54 9.67 -4.32
CA CYS A 69 6.92 8.47 -3.58
C CYS A 69 8.43 8.24 -3.60
N LYS A 70 9.07 8.39 -4.78
CA LYS A 70 10.52 8.23 -4.91
C LYS A 70 11.29 9.33 -4.20
N ILE A 71 10.84 10.58 -4.32
CA ILE A 71 11.41 11.72 -3.60
C ILE A 71 11.35 11.47 -2.09
N PHE A 72 10.19 11.03 -1.58
CA PHE A 72 10.01 10.72 -0.17
C PHE A 72 10.97 9.62 0.33
N MET A 73 11.07 8.52 -0.42
CA MET A 73 11.97 7.42 -0.10
C MET A 73 13.44 7.85 -0.13
N LEU A 74 13.85 8.66 -1.11
CA LEU A 74 15.23 9.17 -1.19
C LEU A 74 15.56 10.15 -0.07
N LYS A 75 14.63 11.02 0.34
CA LYS A 75 14.83 11.88 1.52
C LYS A 75 15.09 11.06 2.78
N LYS A 76 14.36 9.96 2.97
CA LYS A 76 14.60 9.05 4.10
C LYS A 76 15.92 8.27 3.95
N ALA A 77 16.25 7.85 2.73
CA ALA A 77 17.54 7.22 2.45
C ALA A 77 18.70 8.18 2.72
N LYS A 78 18.54 9.48 2.43
CA LYS A 78 19.53 10.52 2.77
C LYS A 78 19.80 10.58 4.28
N THR A 79 18.74 10.63 5.10
CA THR A 79 18.89 10.62 6.56
C THR A 79 19.70 9.41 7.04
N VAL A 80 19.37 8.21 6.56
CA VAL A 80 20.10 6.98 6.92
C VAL A 80 21.53 6.99 6.38
N MET A 81 21.75 7.52 5.18
CA MET A 81 23.07 7.69 4.57
C MET A 81 23.97 8.60 5.44
N GLU A 82 23.42 9.71 5.92
CA GLU A 82 24.12 10.64 6.82
C GLU A 82 24.44 10.00 8.18
N GLU A 83 23.50 9.29 8.80
CA GLU A 83 23.71 8.54 10.05
C GLU A 83 24.82 7.51 9.95
N LEU A 84 24.93 6.85 8.80
CA LEU A 84 25.92 5.80 8.54
C LEU A 84 27.25 6.35 7.99
N ASN A 85 27.36 7.65 7.74
CA ASN A 85 28.44 8.25 6.96
C ASN A 85 28.70 7.55 5.63
N ALA A 86 27.63 7.06 4.98
CA ALA A 86 27.72 6.39 3.70
C ALA A 86 27.89 7.42 2.57
N PRO A 87 28.73 7.15 1.57
CA PRO A 87 29.06 8.16 0.53
C PRO A 87 27.95 8.30 -0.53
N PHE A 88 27.06 7.34 -0.70
CA PHE A 88 26.00 7.35 -1.69
C PHE A 88 24.89 6.31 -1.40
N VAL A 89 23.76 6.47 -2.07
CA VAL A 89 22.63 5.53 -2.04
C VAL A 89 22.60 4.72 -3.33
N VAL A 90 22.32 3.42 -3.22
CA VAL A 90 22.19 2.51 -4.37
C VAL A 90 20.72 2.12 -4.55
N THR A 91 20.22 2.19 -5.78
CA THR A 91 18.87 1.74 -6.11
C THR A 91 18.87 0.70 -7.23
N GLY A 92 17.91 -0.24 -7.19
CA GLY A 92 17.66 -1.21 -8.25
C GLY A 92 16.83 -0.68 -9.42
N GLU A 93 16.77 0.65 -9.60
CA GLU A 93 16.00 1.27 -10.69
C GLU A 93 16.66 1.02 -12.05
N VAL A 94 15.82 0.80 -13.07
CA VAL A 94 16.25 0.58 -14.45
C VAL A 94 15.63 1.65 -15.36
N LEU A 95 16.46 2.28 -16.16
CA LEU A 95 16.04 3.30 -17.14
C LEU A 95 14.93 2.78 -18.06
N GLY A 96 13.79 3.46 -18.10
CA GLY A 96 12.66 3.10 -18.97
C GLY A 96 11.81 1.92 -18.47
N GLN A 97 12.10 1.32 -17.31
CA GLN A 97 11.32 0.20 -16.79
C GLN A 97 9.95 0.62 -16.26
N ARG A 98 9.86 1.80 -15.61
CA ARG A 98 8.59 2.36 -15.14
C ARG A 98 8.28 3.67 -15.86
N PRO A 99 7.04 3.85 -16.37
CA PRO A 99 6.72 4.95 -17.29
C PRO A 99 6.75 6.35 -16.66
N MET A 100 6.69 6.46 -15.33
CA MET A 100 6.74 7.77 -14.65
C MET A 100 8.07 8.03 -13.99
N SER A 101 8.45 7.21 -13.01
CA SER A 101 9.57 7.50 -12.11
C SER A 101 10.95 7.04 -12.62
N GLN A 102 11.00 6.26 -13.70
CA GLN A 102 12.28 5.70 -14.21
C GLN A 102 12.56 6.15 -15.65
N ARG A 103 12.32 7.41 -15.91
CA ARG A 103 12.65 8.07 -17.19
C ARG A 103 13.93 8.88 -17.05
N ARG A 104 14.60 9.12 -18.18
CA ARG A 104 15.83 9.91 -18.22
C ARG A 104 15.65 11.35 -17.73
N ASP A 105 14.51 11.95 -18.05
CA ASP A 105 14.13 13.30 -17.65
C ASP A 105 13.61 13.37 -16.18
N THR A 106 13.12 12.26 -15.64
CA THR A 106 12.52 12.23 -14.30
C THR A 106 13.56 11.96 -13.21
N PHE A 107 14.61 11.18 -13.47
CA PHE A 107 15.66 10.92 -12.48
C PHE A 107 16.31 12.19 -11.91
N PRO A 108 16.71 13.18 -12.74
CA PRO A 108 17.27 14.43 -12.21
C PRO A 108 16.28 15.24 -11.38
N VAL A 109 14.97 15.20 -11.70
CA VAL A 109 13.91 15.87 -10.91
C VAL A 109 13.80 15.22 -9.53
N ILE A 110 13.72 13.89 -9.48
CA ILE A 110 13.64 13.14 -8.23
C ILE A 110 14.86 13.40 -7.34
N GLU A 111 16.08 13.38 -7.91
CA GLU A 111 17.31 13.64 -7.18
C GLU A 111 17.40 15.08 -6.68
N ARG A 112 16.99 16.06 -7.52
CA ARG A 112 16.94 17.47 -7.13
C ARG A 112 16.01 17.69 -5.93
N ASP A 113 14.77 17.16 -6.02
CA ASP A 113 13.73 17.44 -5.03
C ASP A 113 13.90 16.60 -3.76
N ALA A 114 14.73 15.55 -3.83
CA ALA A 114 15.23 14.81 -2.68
C ALA A 114 16.52 15.36 -2.07
N ASP A 115 17.12 16.40 -2.69
CA ASP A 115 18.44 16.94 -2.33
C ASP A 115 19.54 15.84 -2.32
N MET A 116 19.57 15.04 -3.41
CA MET A 116 20.42 13.85 -3.57
C MET A 116 21.15 13.83 -4.94
N ARG A 117 21.35 15.01 -5.57
CA ARG A 117 21.98 15.09 -6.89
C ARG A 117 23.37 14.46 -6.90
N GLY A 118 23.57 13.49 -7.79
CA GLY A 118 24.82 12.77 -7.96
C GLY A 118 25.14 11.77 -6.85
N MET A 119 24.32 11.67 -5.80
CA MET A 119 24.47 10.73 -4.68
C MET A 119 23.71 9.42 -4.88
N VAL A 120 22.96 9.28 -5.99
CA VAL A 120 22.16 8.08 -6.27
C VAL A 120 22.81 7.27 -7.39
N LEU A 121 23.32 6.08 -7.05
CA LEU A 121 23.85 5.13 -8.00
C LEU A 121 22.76 4.15 -8.46
N ARG A 122 22.67 3.93 -9.76
CA ARG A 122 21.76 2.95 -10.40
C ARG A 122 22.56 1.89 -11.16
N PRO A 123 23.16 0.88 -10.48
CA PRO A 123 24.14 -0.03 -11.07
C PRO A 123 23.65 -0.74 -12.32
N LEU A 124 22.34 -1.05 -12.37
CA LEU A 124 21.74 -1.76 -13.50
C LEU A 124 21.69 -0.91 -14.78
N SER A 125 21.69 0.41 -14.68
CA SER A 125 21.58 1.34 -15.82
C SER A 125 22.71 2.38 -15.86
N ALA A 126 23.73 2.25 -15.04
CA ALA A 126 24.73 3.30 -14.82
C ALA A 126 25.41 3.73 -16.11
N LYS A 127 25.82 2.79 -16.99
CA LYS A 127 26.46 3.10 -18.26
C LYS A 127 25.60 3.91 -19.25
N LEU A 128 24.28 4.00 -19.00
CA LEU A 128 23.34 4.80 -19.81
C LEU A 128 22.98 6.14 -19.19
N LEU A 129 23.45 6.42 -17.97
CA LEU A 129 23.15 7.61 -17.19
C LEU A 129 24.43 8.45 -16.96
N PRO A 130 24.32 9.74 -16.64
CA PRO A 130 25.44 10.51 -16.14
C PRO A 130 26.12 9.84 -14.94
N PRO A 131 27.44 9.91 -14.81
CA PRO A 131 28.13 9.30 -13.69
C PRO A 131 27.73 9.95 -12.36
N SER A 132 27.59 9.13 -11.32
CA SER A 132 27.43 9.58 -9.94
C SER A 132 28.74 10.07 -9.34
N GLN A 133 28.68 10.77 -8.21
CA GLN A 133 29.89 11.21 -7.51
C GLN A 133 30.80 10.05 -7.13
N GLY A 134 30.23 8.89 -6.72
CA GLY A 134 31.01 7.68 -6.42
C GLY A 134 31.76 7.12 -7.62
N GLU A 135 31.25 7.33 -8.83
CA GLU A 135 31.94 6.95 -10.08
C GLU A 135 33.00 8.01 -10.46
N LEU A 136 32.71 9.29 -10.29
CA LEU A 136 33.61 10.40 -10.62
C LEU A 136 34.86 10.44 -9.74
N ASN A 137 34.75 10.12 -8.47
CA ASN A 137 35.86 10.08 -7.52
C ASN A 137 36.62 8.73 -7.50
N GLY A 138 36.23 7.78 -8.38
CA GLY A 138 36.90 6.49 -8.51
C GLY A 138 36.58 5.46 -7.42
N ALA A 139 35.67 5.78 -6.48
CA ALA A 139 35.23 4.81 -5.48
C ALA A 139 34.47 3.64 -6.10
N ILE A 140 33.74 3.88 -7.19
CA ILE A 140 33.01 2.89 -7.95
C ILE A 140 33.65 2.68 -9.32
N ASP A 141 34.03 1.45 -9.61
CA ASP A 141 34.46 1.02 -10.96
C ASP A 141 33.24 0.92 -11.87
N ARG A 142 33.08 1.93 -12.75
CA ARG A 142 31.97 2.02 -13.71
C ARG A 142 31.94 0.87 -14.70
N GLU A 143 33.10 0.29 -15.04
CA GLU A 143 33.16 -0.83 -16.01
C GLU A 143 32.47 -2.10 -15.50
N LYS A 144 32.38 -2.26 -14.19
CA LYS A 144 31.65 -3.35 -13.53
C LYS A 144 30.13 -3.12 -13.46
N LEU A 145 29.67 -1.93 -13.84
CA LEU A 145 28.26 -1.59 -13.86
C LEU A 145 27.60 -1.92 -15.20
N LEU A 146 26.26 -1.87 -15.23
CA LEU A 146 25.49 -2.38 -16.36
C LEU A 146 24.84 -1.26 -17.19
N SER A 147 24.34 -1.66 -18.39
CA SER A 147 23.65 -0.79 -19.36
C SER A 147 22.24 -1.28 -19.66
N ILE A 148 21.50 -1.73 -18.63
CA ILE A 148 20.13 -2.25 -18.79
C ILE A 148 19.16 -1.10 -18.96
N SER A 149 18.21 -1.24 -19.91
CA SER A 149 17.10 -0.30 -20.10
C SER A 149 15.84 -1.01 -20.60
N GLY A 150 14.69 -0.31 -20.46
CA GLY A 150 13.41 -0.79 -20.95
C GLY A 150 12.69 -1.72 -19.98
N ARG A 151 11.58 -2.32 -20.44
CA ARG A 151 10.66 -3.08 -19.60
C ARG A 151 11.01 -4.55 -19.45
N SER A 152 11.89 -5.08 -20.29
CA SER A 152 12.35 -6.47 -20.21
C SER A 152 13.10 -6.71 -18.91
N ARG A 153 12.91 -7.88 -18.32
CA ARG A 153 13.59 -8.33 -17.09
C ARG A 153 14.56 -9.48 -17.32
N THR A 154 14.80 -9.84 -18.56
CA THR A 154 15.60 -11.03 -18.89
C THR A 154 16.98 -10.98 -18.24
N VAL A 155 17.64 -9.81 -18.29
CA VAL A 155 18.98 -9.65 -17.70
C VAL A 155 18.92 -9.71 -16.18
N GLN A 156 17.94 -9.03 -15.55
CA GLN A 156 17.76 -9.07 -14.09
C GLN A 156 17.45 -10.47 -13.57
N LEU A 157 16.68 -11.27 -14.31
CA LEU A 157 16.38 -12.66 -13.96
C LEU A 157 17.64 -13.54 -14.00
N ARG A 158 18.47 -13.40 -15.04
CA ARG A 158 19.77 -14.09 -15.13
C ARG A 158 20.72 -13.68 -14.00
N LEU A 159 20.74 -12.40 -13.61
CA LEU A 159 21.52 -11.94 -12.45
C LEU A 159 20.99 -12.55 -11.15
N ALA A 160 19.67 -12.58 -10.95
CA ALA A 160 19.08 -13.20 -9.78
C ALA A 160 19.46 -14.68 -9.65
N GLU A 161 19.41 -15.43 -10.77
CA GLU A 161 19.84 -16.82 -10.85
C GLU A 161 21.35 -16.96 -10.50
N ARG A 162 22.19 -16.14 -11.13
CA ARG A 162 23.65 -16.12 -10.85
C ARG A 162 23.98 -15.89 -9.38
N TYR A 163 23.21 -15.03 -8.70
CA TYR A 163 23.42 -14.72 -7.26
C TYR A 163 22.58 -15.59 -6.31
N GLY A 164 21.92 -16.63 -6.80
CA GLY A 164 21.08 -17.52 -5.97
C GLY A 164 19.86 -16.83 -5.35
N ILE A 165 19.39 -15.71 -5.92
CA ILE A 165 18.25 -14.96 -5.42
C ILE A 165 16.97 -15.54 -6.02
N SER A 166 16.07 -16.04 -5.17
CA SER A 166 14.78 -16.63 -5.58
C SER A 166 13.60 -15.96 -4.87
N GLY A 167 12.38 -16.24 -5.32
CA GLY A 167 11.15 -15.79 -4.66
C GLY A 167 10.88 -14.29 -4.77
N TYR A 168 11.50 -13.57 -5.70
CA TYR A 168 11.30 -12.15 -5.94
C TYR A 168 9.92 -11.85 -6.55
N SER A 169 9.32 -10.75 -6.10
CA SER A 169 8.05 -10.27 -6.64
C SER A 169 8.21 -9.59 -8.00
N THR A 170 7.11 -9.46 -8.75
CA THR A 170 7.13 -8.65 -9.97
C THR A 170 7.33 -7.17 -9.63
N PRO A 171 8.10 -6.38 -10.42
CA PRO A 171 8.41 -4.98 -10.13
C PRO A 171 7.20 -4.07 -10.05
N ALA A 172 6.11 -4.42 -10.74
CA ALA A 172 4.86 -3.68 -10.76
C ALA A 172 3.80 -4.27 -9.79
N GLY A 173 4.11 -5.39 -9.14
CA GLY A 173 3.17 -6.10 -8.29
C GLY A 173 3.18 -5.60 -6.86
N GLY A 174 2.11 -4.96 -6.41
CA GLY A 174 1.89 -4.75 -4.99
C GLY A 174 1.59 -3.34 -4.51
N CYS A 175 1.73 -2.31 -5.34
CA CYS A 175 1.27 -0.98 -4.96
C CYS A 175 -0.25 -0.89 -5.12
N LEU A 176 -0.97 -0.85 -4.01
CA LEU A 176 -2.44 -0.72 -3.99
C LEU A 176 -2.93 0.54 -4.71
N LEU A 177 -2.11 1.59 -4.74
CA LEU A 177 -2.43 2.86 -5.39
C LEU A 177 -2.57 2.75 -6.92
N THR A 178 -2.16 1.63 -7.53
CA THR A 178 -2.38 1.34 -8.96
C THR A 178 -3.62 0.47 -9.23
N ASP A 179 -4.26 -0.06 -8.19
CA ASP A 179 -5.49 -0.84 -8.29
C ASP A 179 -6.70 0.08 -8.44
N LYS A 180 -7.58 -0.19 -9.41
CA LYS A 180 -8.74 0.67 -9.72
C LYS A 180 -9.75 0.70 -8.56
N ASN A 181 -10.07 -0.47 -8.00
CA ASN A 181 -11.05 -0.59 -6.93
C ASN A 181 -10.55 0.06 -5.63
N PHE A 182 -9.29 -0.19 -5.28
CA PHE A 182 -8.67 0.46 -4.12
C PHE A 182 -8.62 1.98 -4.28
N SER A 183 -8.22 2.46 -5.45
CA SER A 183 -8.13 3.89 -5.75
C SER A 183 -9.49 4.59 -5.69
N SER A 184 -10.57 3.95 -6.13
CA SER A 184 -11.93 4.48 -6.00
C SER A 184 -12.34 4.63 -4.53
N LYS A 185 -12.06 3.60 -3.71
CA LYS A 185 -12.33 3.65 -2.26
C LYS A 185 -11.48 4.70 -1.54
N LEU A 186 -10.23 4.87 -1.98
CA LEU A 186 -9.32 5.85 -1.39
C LEU A 186 -9.74 7.30 -1.71
N ARG A 187 -10.15 7.56 -2.96
CA ARG A 187 -10.70 8.88 -3.33
C ARG A 187 -11.94 9.20 -2.51
N ASP A 188 -12.87 8.25 -2.38
CA ASP A 188 -14.06 8.39 -1.54
C ASP A 188 -13.69 8.70 -0.07
N LEU A 189 -12.67 8.03 0.47
CA LEU A 189 -12.19 8.29 1.82
C LEU A 189 -11.60 9.70 1.95
N PHE A 190 -10.78 10.13 1.01
CA PHE A 190 -10.11 11.43 1.05
C PHE A 190 -11.07 12.63 0.90
N VAL A 191 -12.19 12.46 0.21
CA VAL A 191 -13.22 13.51 0.09
C VAL A 191 -13.92 13.78 1.42
N ASP A 192 -14.28 12.70 2.13
CA ASP A 192 -15.15 12.81 3.31
C ASP A 192 -14.41 12.85 4.65
N THR A 193 -13.10 12.54 4.67
CA THR A 193 -12.35 12.42 5.92
C THR A 193 -11.16 13.38 5.93
N LYS A 194 -11.16 14.34 6.85
CA LYS A 194 -10.05 15.32 6.98
C LYS A 194 -8.75 14.67 7.45
N SER A 195 -8.82 13.79 8.44
CA SER A 195 -7.69 13.04 8.97
C SER A 195 -7.88 11.55 8.70
N VAL A 196 -7.00 10.96 7.90
CA VAL A 196 -7.00 9.54 7.54
C VAL A 196 -5.81 8.88 8.21
N ASN A 197 -6.04 7.79 8.92
CA ASN A 197 -5.00 7.03 9.60
C ASN A 197 -4.70 5.69 8.89
N PRO A 198 -3.62 4.97 9.24
CA PRO A 198 -3.28 3.70 8.62
C PRO A 198 -4.37 2.61 8.69
N ASN A 199 -5.20 2.59 9.75
CA ASN A 199 -6.29 1.62 9.88
C ASN A 199 -7.43 1.91 8.88
N ASP A 200 -7.70 3.18 8.58
CA ASP A 200 -8.65 3.57 7.52
C ASP A 200 -8.20 3.04 6.17
N ILE A 201 -6.89 3.13 5.86
CA ILE A 201 -6.31 2.59 4.64
C ILE A 201 -6.40 1.07 4.61
N ARG A 202 -6.06 0.41 5.71
CA ARG A 202 -6.16 -1.05 5.86
C ARG A 202 -7.59 -1.53 5.62
N LEU A 203 -8.58 -0.80 6.15
CA LEU A 203 -10.00 -1.11 5.97
C LEU A 203 -10.41 -1.11 4.50
N LEU A 204 -9.79 -0.27 3.62
CA LEU A 204 -10.10 -0.23 2.19
C LEU A 204 -9.77 -1.53 1.45
N THR A 205 -8.88 -2.38 2.00
CA THR A 205 -8.42 -3.61 1.35
C THR A 205 -9.40 -4.78 1.52
N ILE A 206 -10.34 -4.68 2.45
CA ILE A 206 -11.24 -5.76 2.86
C ILE A 206 -12.71 -5.34 2.74
N GLY A 207 -13.58 -6.29 2.66
CA GLY A 207 -15.03 -6.10 2.72
C GLY A 207 -15.66 -5.45 1.50
N ARG A 208 -16.99 -5.33 1.60
CA ARG A 208 -17.87 -4.57 0.71
C ARG A 208 -18.12 -3.21 1.33
N HIS A 209 -17.84 -2.14 0.60
CA HIS A 209 -17.95 -0.78 1.09
C HIS A 209 -19.23 -0.12 0.59
N TYR A 210 -19.94 0.51 1.50
CA TYR A 210 -21.15 1.26 1.23
C TYR A 210 -21.02 2.67 1.81
N ARG A 211 -21.32 3.67 0.99
CA ARG A 211 -21.47 5.07 1.39
C ARG A 211 -22.96 5.35 1.49
N ILE A 212 -23.44 5.72 2.67
CA ILE A 212 -24.83 6.09 2.88
C ILE A 212 -24.98 7.58 2.70
N ASP A 213 -24.12 8.33 3.38
CA ASP A 213 -24.14 9.79 3.38
C ASP A 213 -22.74 10.33 3.62
N SER A 214 -22.56 11.67 3.56
CA SER A 214 -21.30 12.30 3.92
C SER A 214 -20.91 11.90 5.35
N GLY A 215 -19.65 11.41 5.49
CA GLY A 215 -19.14 10.93 6.76
C GLY A 215 -19.65 9.56 7.25
N VAL A 216 -20.62 8.93 6.56
CA VAL A 216 -21.19 7.64 6.98
C VAL A 216 -20.79 6.52 6.01
N LYS A 217 -19.99 5.58 6.49
CA LYS A 217 -19.48 4.45 5.72
C LYS A 217 -19.67 3.13 6.43
N ILE A 218 -20.17 2.14 5.69
CA ILE A 218 -20.33 0.77 6.18
C ILE A 218 -19.39 -0.15 5.42
N VAL A 219 -18.72 -1.07 6.14
CA VAL A 219 -17.90 -2.13 5.55
C VAL A 219 -18.40 -3.48 6.04
N VAL A 220 -18.77 -4.36 5.11
CA VAL A 220 -19.32 -5.70 5.39
C VAL A 220 -18.33 -6.75 4.92
N GLY A 221 -17.94 -7.68 5.78
CA GLY A 221 -17.00 -8.75 5.45
C GLY A 221 -17.53 -9.70 4.37
N ARG A 222 -16.62 -10.37 3.67
CA ARG A 222 -16.95 -11.34 2.60
C ARG A 222 -16.81 -12.78 3.07
N ASP A 223 -15.89 -12.99 4.02
CA ASP A 223 -15.53 -14.29 4.57
C ASP A 223 -15.04 -14.18 6.02
N ASN A 224 -14.71 -15.32 6.65
CA ASN A 224 -14.26 -15.37 8.04
C ASN A 224 -12.92 -14.64 8.27
N SER A 225 -12.01 -14.67 7.30
CA SER A 225 -10.72 -13.96 7.42
C SER A 225 -10.93 -12.45 7.50
N GLU A 226 -11.77 -11.91 6.63
CA GLU A 226 -12.14 -10.50 6.65
C GLU A 226 -12.95 -10.12 7.89
N ASN A 227 -13.87 -10.98 8.33
CA ASN A 227 -14.60 -10.78 9.57
C ASN A 227 -13.64 -10.61 10.77
N ASN A 228 -12.61 -11.46 10.87
CA ASN A 228 -11.61 -11.36 11.93
C ASN A 228 -10.84 -10.06 11.87
N VAL A 229 -10.46 -9.60 10.67
CA VAL A 229 -9.79 -8.31 10.50
C VAL A 229 -10.73 -7.15 10.88
N LEU A 230 -12.00 -7.18 10.45
CA LEU A 230 -12.99 -6.16 10.84
C LEU A 230 -13.15 -6.10 12.37
N MET A 231 -13.28 -7.26 13.04
CA MET A 231 -13.34 -7.31 14.50
C MET A 231 -12.09 -6.71 15.16
N SER A 232 -10.90 -6.96 14.62
CA SER A 232 -9.64 -6.40 15.14
C SER A 232 -9.52 -4.88 14.94
N LEU A 233 -10.23 -4.31 13.96
CA LEU A 233 -10.25 -2.88 13.68
C LEU A 233 -11.30 -2.11 14.51
N ALA A 234 -12.31 -2.78 15.04
CA ALA A 234 -13.39 -2.14 15.80
C ALA A 234 -12.92 -1.22 16.94
N PRO A 235 -11.89 -1.58 17.75
CA PRO A 235 -11.41 -0.70 18.85
C PRO A 235 -10.83 0.65 18.40
N TYR A 236 -10.55 0.82 17.09
CA TYR A 236 -9.96 2.05 16.56
C TYR A 236 -11.00 3.10 16.11
N GLY A 237 -12.15 3.13 16.78
CA GLY A 237 -13.17 4.16 16.57
C GLY A 237 -14.29 3.76 15.60
N TYR A 238 -14.42 2.46 15.31
CA TYR A 238 -15.51 1.93 14.50
C TYR A 238 -16.58 1.23 15.34
N HIS A 239 -17.83 1.28 14.88
CA HIS A 239 -18.94 0.56 15.50
C HIS A 239 -19.11 -0.82 14.87
N LEU A 240 -19.00 -1.88 15.67
CA LEU A 240 -19.06 -3.28 15.22
C LEU A 240 -20.47 -3.85 15.36
N PHE A 241 -20.97 -4.42 14.29
CA PHE A 241 -22.25 -5.16 14.22
C PHE A 241 -21.98 -6.63 13.86
N MET A 242 -22.59 -7.55 14.60
CA MET A 242 -22.36 -8.99 14.44
C MET A 242 -23.66 -9.77 14.36
N PRO A 243 -23.72 -10.85 13.54
CA PRO A 243 -24.85 -11.78 13.58
C PRO A 243 -24.92 -12.49 14.94
N GLN A 244 -26.13 -12.63 15.49
CA GLN A 244 -26.39 -13.28 16.77
C GLN A 244 -27.09 -14.63 16.53
N GLY A 245 -26.39 -15.74 16.84
CA GLY A 245 -26.95 -17.09 16.73
C GLY A 245 -27.10 -17.64 15.31
N PHE A 246 -26.48 -17.01 14.31
CA PHE A 246 -26.44 -17.52 12.93
C PHE A 246 -25.11 -17.16 12.24
N PRO A 247 -24.66 -17.94 11.23
CA PRO A 247 -23.46 -17.63 10.46
C PRO A 247 -23.72 -16.50 9.47
N GLY A 248 -22.85 -15.49 9.48
CA GLY A 248 -22.97 -14.35 8.58
C GLY A 248 -21.78 -13.41 8.67
N PRO A 249 -21.73 -12.36 7.82
CA PRO A 249 -20.69 -11.37 7.88
C PRO A 249 -20.84 -10.47 9.10
N VAL A 250 -19.73 -9.90 9.56
CA VAL A 250 -19.74 -8.75 10.47
C VAL A 250 -19.71 -7.47 9.65
N ALA A 251 -20.14 -6.37 10.23
CA ALA A 251 -20.07 -5.06 9.63
C ALA A 251 -19.42 -4.04 10.57
N LEU A 252 -18.64 -3.12 10.02
CA LEU A 252 -18.15 -1.93 10.70
C LEU A 252 -18.86 -0.69 10.14
N LEU A 253 -19.26 0.20 11.04
CA LEU A 253 -19.74 1.53 10.71
C LEU A 253 -18.67 2.56 11.12
N ASN A 254 -18.32 3.43 10.20
CA ASN A 254 -17.68 4.71 10.46
C ASN A 254 -18.76 5.79 10.36
N GLY A 255 -19.03 6.49 11.46
CA GLY A 255 -20.11 7.46 11.59
C GLY A 255 -20.96 7.24 12.84
N ASN A 256 -21.95 8.10 13.06
CA ASN A 256 -22.82 7.99 14.24
C ASN A 256 -23.90 6.90 14.04
N PRO A 257 -24.06 5.90 14.94
CA PRO A 257 -25.00 4.80 14.81
C PRO A 257 -26.44 5.23 15.18
N THR A 258 -27.12 5.92 14.28
CA THR A 258 -28.55 6.21 14.46
C THR A 258 -29.40 4.94 14.39
N GLN A 259 -30.65 4.98 14.87
CA GLN A 259 -31.53 3.79 14.86
C GLN A 259 -31.76 3.27 13.44
N ASP A 260 -31.99 4.16 12.47
CA ASP A 260 -32.19 3.79 11.06
C ASP A 260 -30.94 3.14 10.44
N LEU A 261 -29.74 3.64 10.81
CA LEU A 261 -28.48 3.03 10.37
C LEU A 261 -28.26 1.65 10.98
N LYS A 262 -28.59 1.45 12.26
CA LYS A 262 -28.54 0.12 12.89
C LYS A 262 -29.42 -0.88 12.13
N GLN A 263 -30.67 -0.50 11.82
CA GLN A 263 -31.58 -1.34 11.05
C GLN A 263 -31.02 -1.63 9.65
N THR A 264 -30.51 -0.61 8.95
CA THR A 264 -29.92 -0.78 7.61
C THR A 264 -28.72 -1.71 7.63
N ILE A 265 -27.81 -1.58 8.61
CA ILE A 265 -26.63 -2.45 8.75
C ILE A 265 -27.06 -3.88 9.04
N GLY A 266 -28.02 -4.07 9.96
CA GLY A 266 -28.54 -5.41 10.28
C GLY A 266 -29.15 -6.10 9.05
N ARG A 267 -29.96 -5.38 8.29
CA ARG A 267 -30.56 -5.87 7.02
C ARG A 267 -29.48 -6.21 5.97
N LEU A 268 -28.38 -5.41 5.87
CA LEU A 268 -27.22 -5.74 5.02
C LEU A 268 -26.55 -7.04 5.46
N ILE A 269 -26.32 -7.25 6.75
CA ILE A 269 -25.74 -8.49 7.30
C ILE A 269 -26.60 -9.69 6.89
N ILE A 270 -27.93 -9.62 7.06
CA ILE A 270 -28.86 -10.69 6.67
C ILE A 270 -28.82 -10.92 5.14
N THR A 271 -28.75 -9.85 4.34
CA THR A 271 -28.68 -9.95 2.86
C THR A 271 -27.50 -10.81 2.41
N TYR A 272 -26.35 -10.71 3.10
CA TYR A 272 -25.15 -11.48 2.78
C TYR A 272 -24.98 -12.77 3.61
N SER A 273 -25.98 -13.16 4.40
CA SER A 273 -25.98 -14.39 5.17
C SER A 273 -26.69 -15.53 4.43
N LYS A 274 -26.37 -16.78 4.80
CA LYS A 274 -27.17 -17.92 4.35
C LYS A 274 -28.52 -17.90 5.06
N ARG A 275 -29.56 -17.62 4.30
CA ARG A 275 -30.93 -17.52 4.84
C ARG A 275 -31.62 -18.85 4.95
N VAL A 276 -32.43 -19.02 6.00
CA VAL A 276 -33.31 -20.14 6.24
C VAL A 276 -34.74 -19.61 6.36
N ALA A 277 -35.68 -20.19 5.63
CA ALA A 277 -37.07 -19.77 5.65
C ALA A 277 -37.66 -19.90 7.07
N GLY A 278 -38.45 -18.91 7.47
CA GLY A 278 -39.12 -18.86 8.78
C GLY A 278 -38.24 -18.59 9.99
N ARG A 279 -36.93 -18.26 9.77
CA ARG A 279 -36.03 -17.92 10.85
C ARG A 279 -36.01 -16.42 11.09
N THR A 280 -36.13 -15.98 12.34
CA THR A 280 -35.86 -14.62 12.79
C THR A 280 -34.36 -14.43 12.98
N TYR A 281 -33.82 -13.31 12.54
CA TYR A 281 -32.41 -12.96 12.59
C TYR A 281 -32.17 -11.81 13.55
N HIS A 282 -31.23 -11.96 14.47
CA HIS A 282 -30.87 -10.95 15.42
C HIS A 282 -29.45 -10.45 15.18
N ILE A 283 -29.24 -9.15 15.39
CA ILE A 283 -27.95 -8.50 15.24
C ILE A 283 -27.53 -7.94 16.60
N ARG A 284 -26.27 -8.15 16.96
CA ARG A 284 -25.67 -7.60 18.16
C ARG A 284 -24.83 -6.36 17.81
N TYR A 285 -25.10 -5.27 18.54
CA TYR A 285 -24.31 -4.04 18.56
C TYR A 285 -24.01 -3.66 20.01
N GLY A 286 -22.76 -3.78 20.45
CA GLY A 286 -22.41 -3.66 21.87
C GLY A 286 -23.19 -4.66 22.74
N ASN A 287 -23.96 -4.16 23.69
CA ASN A 287 -24.85 -4.94 24.56
C ASN A 287 -26.28 -5.05 24.01
N GLU A 288 -26.61 -4.32 22.96
CA GLU A 288 -27.93 -4.35 22.32
C GLU A 288 -28.04 -5.53 21.37
N VAL A 289 -29.18 -6.26 21.42
CA VAL A 289 -29.56 -7.26 20.43
C VAL A 289 -30.92 -6.87 19.87
N PHE A 290 -31.03 -6.78 18.56
CA PHE A 290 -32.25 -6.30 17.89
C PHE A 290 -32.57 -7.12 16.63
N ASP A 291 -33.82 -7.12 16.25
CA ASP A 291 -34.31 -7.65 14.97
C ASP A 291 -34.29 -6.52 13.92
N PRO A 292 -33.49 -6.61 12.86
CA PRO A 292 -33.46 -5.60 11.82
C PRO A 292 -34.56 -5.72 10.76
N GLY A 293 -35.43 -6.72 10.87
CA GLY A 293 -36.48 -7.02 9.89
C GLY A 293 -35.95 -7.68 8.61
N GLU A 294 -36.70 -7.50 7.52
CA GLU A 294 -36.42 -8.14 6.24
C GLU A 294 -35.10 -7.67 5.60
N PRO A 295 -34.40 -8.57 4.87
CA PRO A 295 -33.16 -8.22 4.18
C PRO A 295 -33.37 -7.12 3.15
N LEU A 296 -32.31 -6.31 2.93
CA LEU A 296 -32.32 -5.32 1.85
C LEU A 296 -32.22 -6.01 0.49
N PRO A 297 -32.92 -5.51 -0.55
CA PRO A 297 -32.64 -5.91 -1.93
C PRO A 297 -31.15 -5.66 -2.24
N ILE A 298 -30.52 -6.53 -3.01
CA ILE A 298 -29.08 -6.41 -3.36
C ILE A 298 -28.79 -5.12 -4.14
N ASP A 299 -29.78 -4.61 -4.86
CA ASP A 299 -29.72 -3.35 -5.64
C ASP A 299 -30.38 -2.20 -4.87
N VAL A 300 -29.77 -1.77 -3.78
CA VAL A 300 -30.30 -0.63 -3.00
C VAL A 300 -29.71 0.66 -3.54
N ARG A 301 -30.47 1.41 -4.32
CA ARG A 301 -30.06 2.71 -4.90
C ARG A 301 -29.67 3.77 -3.85
N SER A 302 -30.16 3.65 -2.62
CA SER A 302 -29.78 4.53 -1.49
C SER A 302 -28.42 4.19 -0.90
N LEU A 303 -27.84 3.02 -1.20
CA LEU A 303 -26.55 2.57 -0.71
C LEU A 303 -25.54 2.54 -1.86
N ARG A 304 -24.85 3.67 -2.10
CA ARG A 304 -23.79 3.70 -3.11
C ARG A 304 -22.67 2.74 -2.74
N ARG A 305 -22.53 1.65 -3.49
CA ARG A 305 -21.39 0.75 -3.35
C ARG A 305 -20.12 1.43 -3.86
N VAL A 306 -19.09 1.53 -3.02
CA VAL A 306 -17.81 2.16 -3.36
C VAL A 306 -16.82 1.10 -3.82
N GLY A 307 -16.18 1.31 -4.98
CA GLY A 307 -15.18 0.37 -5.55
C GLY A 307 -15.78 -0.82 -6.29
N ALA A 308 -17.11 -0.89 -6.49
CA ALA A 308 -17.68 -1.76 -7.52
C ALA A 308 -17.54 -1.07 -8.88
N ASP A 309 -17.25 -1.85 -9.92
CA ASP A 309 -16.96 -1.32 -11.25
C ASP A 309 -17.94 -0.21 -11.66
N CYS A 310 -17.39 1.00 -11.78
CA CYS A 310 -17.99 2.10 -12.54
C CYS A 310 -17.47 2.02 -13.95
#